data_2d05288e10759fce0014c4605b814bc4
#
_entry.id   2d05288e10759fce0014c4605b814bc4
#
_cell.length_a   1.000
_cell.length_b   1.000
_cell.length_c   1.000
_cell.angle_alpha   90.00
_cell.angle_beta   90.00
_cell.angle_gamma   90.00
#
_symmetry.space_group_name_H-M   'P 1'
#
loop_
_entity.id
_entity.type
_entity.pdbx_description
1 polymer ?
#
loop_
_entity_poly.entity_id
_entity_poly.type
_entity_poly.pdbx_seq_one_letter_code
_entity_poly.pdbx_strand_id
1 'polypeptide(L)'
;MSKNKFVSSIALVGVSALLLAATATGPASAASSASGVTVDAKAAAALPKQFKNKPLNVGSEIPYAPMEFYDKNRKPVGFEVDLLNAIAAKLGTKVEFHEQAFDTIIASLQSGKHDLAVSSMSDTVERQRVLDFVDYFQGGASLIVQAGNPKKVTGLGGLCGATVTTEAASWEVDVLKGASKTCTDAGKAAITTLALPSDVDAQNAVRAGKAVAYLSDSQAAAYTAKVAGKGKYFQLVVDPAAPNGYESGLIGVGVLKANSGLTKAIQLAVASLISDGTYTKLLKQWNLESFAVAKATVNGTKS
;
A
#
# COMPACT_ATOMS: atom_id res chain seq x y z
N MET A 1 -79.68 0.83 33.85
CA MET A 1 -79.60 1.68 35.06
C MET A 1 -78.25 1.41 35.66
N SER A 2 -77.42 2.26 35.77
CA SER A 2 -77.01 3.41 36.45
C SER A 2 -75.57 3.74 36.06
N LYS A 3 -75.36 4.99 35.72
CA LYS A 3 -74.04 5.65 35.44
C LYS A 3 -73.26 5.75 36.70
N ASN A 4 -71.92 5.68 36.66
CA ASN A 4 -71.12 6.60 37.45
C ASN A 4 -69.75 6.79 36.74
N LYS A 5 -69.50 8.07 36.50
CA LYS A 5 -68.25 8.65 36.05
C LYS A 5 -67.35 8.80 37.27
N PHE A 6 -66.06 8.45 37.11
CA PHE A 6 -64.99 8.99 37.96
C PHE A 6 -63.88 9.54 37.12
N VAL A 7 -63.65 10.82 37.26
CA VAL A 7 -62.56 11.59 36.71
C VAL A 7 -61.44 11.49 37.75
N SER A 8 -60.23 11.14 37.31
CA SER A 8 -59.02 11.30 38.12
C SER A 8 -57.84 11.67 37.29
N SER A 9 -57.24 12.68 37.76
CA SER A 9 -56.20 13.57 37.30
C SER A 9 -54.92 12.88 36.83
N ILE A 10 -54.38 13.43 35.75
CA ILE A 10 -53.09 13.14 35.15
C ILE A 10 -51.99 13.77 36.01
N ALA A 11 -51.08 12.96 36.53
CA ALA A 11 -49.77 13.42 37.02
C ALA A 11 -48.72 13.16 35.97
N LEU A 12 -48.21 14.23 35.35
CA LEU A 12 -47.06 14.19 34.44
C LEU A 12 -45.78 13.97 35.27
N VAL A 13 -45.18 12.83 35.16
CA VAL A 13 -43.80 12.59 35.59
C VAL A 13 -42.91 12.69 34.37
N GLY A 14 -42.15 13.78 34.28
CA GLY A 14 -41.15 13.98 33.24
C GLY A 14 -39.96 13.04 33.46
N VAL A 15 -39.81 12.07 32.59
CA VAL A 15 -38.58 11.26 32.46
C VAL A 15 -37.68 11.96 31.47
N SER A 16 -36.65 12.65 31.98
CA SER A 16 -35.55 13.17 31.15
C SER A 16 -34.71 12.02 30.67
N ALA A 17 -34.90 11.60 29.42
CA ALA A 17 -34.01 10.65 28.76
C ALA A 17 -32.70 11.37 28.40
N LEU A 18 -31.63 11.09 29.15
CA LEU A 18 -30.25 11.39 28.73
C LEU A 18 -29.92 10.49 27.51
N LEU A 19 -29.94 11.10 26.34
CA LEU A 19 -29.34 10.50 25.13
C LEU A 19 -27.82 10.53 25.29
N LEU A 20 -27.23 9.41 25.72
CA LEU A 20 -25.80 9.15 25.50
C LEU A 20 -25.58 8.94 23.98
N ALA A 21 -25.11 9.98 23.32
CA ALA A 21 -24.57 9.85 21.96
C ALA A 21 -23.28 9.02 22.03
N ALA A 22 -23.40 7.73 21.80
CA ALA A 22 -22.26 6.87 21.53
C ALA A 22 -21.68 7.30 20.16
N THR A 23 -20.60 8.06 20.19
CA THR A 23 -19.80 8.32 18.97
C THR A 23 -19.16 7.01 18.55
N ALA A 24 -19.82 6.30 17.66
CA ALA A 24 -19.22 5.19 16.93
C ALA A 24 -18.13 5.79 16.02
N THR A 25 -16.86 5.72 16.45
CA THR A 25 -15.71 5.91 15.57
C THR A 25 -15.63 4.68 14.66
N GLY A 26 -16.47 4.66 13.63
CA GLY A 26 -16.28 3.77 12.48
C GLY A 26 -15.03 4.20 11.71
N PRO A 27 -14.39 3.29 10.95
CA PRO A 27 -13.26 3.67 10.12
C PRO A 27 -13.69 4.80 9.19
N ALA A 28 -12.95 5.91 9.23
CA ALA A 28 -13.24 7.09 8.43
C ALA A 28 -13.38 6.68 6.96
N SER A 29 -14.55 6.93 6.38
CA SER A 29 -14.77 6.81 4.94
C SER A 29 -13.80 7.81 4.30
N ALA A 30 -12.75 7.32 3.66
CA ALA A 30 -11.78 8.15 2.98
C ALA A 30 -12.49 8.88 1.83
N ALA A 31 -12.91 10.10 2.09
CA ALA A 31 -13.30 11.01 1.03
C ALA A 31 -12.03 11.30 0.23
N SER A 32 -12.10 11.16 -1.10
CA SER A 32 -11.00 11.44 -2.04
C SER A 32 -10.28 12.74 -1.65
N SER A 33 -9.05 12.63 -1.14
CA SER A 33 -8.26 13.76 -0.60
C SER A 33 -7.67 14.68 -1.67
N ALA A 34 -7.96 14.44 -2.94
CA ALA A 34 -7.58 15.34 -4.04
C ALA A 34 -8.42 16.63 -4.10
N SER A 35 -9.46 16.78 -3.27
CA SER A 35 -10.22 18.04 -3.20
C SER A 35 -9.34 19.15 -2.59
N GLY A 36 -9.00 20.15 -3.42
CA GLY A 36 -8.15 21.28 -3.02
C GLY A 36 -6.74 21.28 -3.60
N VAL A 37 -6.32 20.24 -4.30
CA VAL A 37 -5.06 20.24 -5.04
C VAL A 37 -5.21 21.04 -6.32
N THR A 38 -4.42 22.10 -6.48
CA THR A 38 -4.42 22.96 -7.66
C THR A 38 -3.41 22.52 -8.69
N VAL A 39 -3.70 22.76 -9.96
CA VAL A 39 -2.78 22.48 -11.09
C VAL A 39 -1.45 23.20 -10.89
N ASP A 40 -0.35 22.50 -11.11
CA ASP A 40 1.00 23.06 -11.17
C ASP A 40 1.35 23.37 -12.63
N ALA A 41 1.58 24.64 -12.94
CA ALA A 41 1.80 25.09 -14.31
C ALA A 41 3.03 24.42 -14.98
N LYS A 42 4.11 24.14 -14.21
CA LYS A 42 5.31 23.47 -14.75
C LYS A 42 5.04 21.99 -15.03
N ALA A 43 4.40 21.30 -14.09
CA ALA A 43 4.06 19.88 -14.24
C ALA A 43 3.07 19.69 -15.40
N ALA A 44 2.00 20.50 -15.48
CA ALA A 44 1.01 20.46 -16.54
C ALA A 44 1.60 20.81 -17.92
N ALA A 45 2.52 21.78 -18.00
CA ALA A 45 3.21 22.12 -19.25
C ALA A 45 4.11 20.96 -19.73
N ALA A 46 4.75 20.23 -18.81
CA ALA A 46 5.63 19.11 -19.12
C ALA A 46 4.87 17.87 -19.59
N LEU A 47 3.55 17.74 -19.29
CA LEU A 47 2.75 16.59 -19.72
C LEU A 47 2.68 16.53 -21.25
N PRO A 48 3.16 15.42 -21.90
CA PRO A 48 3.13 15.30 -23.35
C PRO A 48 1.71 15.33 -23.92
N LYS A 49 1.57 15.87 -25.15
CA LYS A 49 0.26 16.09 -25.79
C LYS A 49 -0.61 14.81 -25.84
N GLN A 50 0.00 13.64 -26.03
CA GLN A 50 -0.68 12.35 -26.10
C GLN A 50 -1.37 11.93 -24.78
N PHE A 51 -0.96 12.51 -23.66
CA PHE A 51 -1.53 12.26 -22.33
C PHE A 51 -2.45 13.38 -21.84
N LYS A 52 -2.58 14.47 -22.62
CA LYS A 52 -3.51 15.55 -22.30
C LYS A 52 -4.94 15.18 -22.69
N ASN A 53 -5.92 15.68 -21.92
CA ASN A 53 -7.36 15.52 -22.16
C ASN A 53 -7.88 14.07 -22.14
N LYS A 54 -7.12 13.15 -21.56
CA LYS A 54 -7.54 11.78 -21.29
C LYS A 54 -7.01 11.34 -19.93
N PRO A 55 -7.68 10.39 -19.25
CA PRO A 55 -7.11 9.79 -18.05
C PRO A 55 -5.79 9.07 -18.36
N LEU A 56 -4.90 9.01 -17.35
CA LEU A 56 -3.74 8.12 -17.37
C LEU A 56 -4.20 6.76 -16.82
N ASN A 57 -3.98 5.71 -17.60
CA ASN A 57 -4.33 4.33 -17.21
C ASN A 57 -3.26 3.76 -16.30
N VAL A 58 -3.64 3.36 -15.11
CA VAL A 58 -2.75 2.81 -14.07
C VAL A 58 -2.96 1.31 -13.95
N GLY A 59 -1.93 0.52 -14.22
CA GLY A 59 -1.90 -0.91 -13.89
C GLY A 59 -1.49 -1.09 -12.42
N SER A 60 -2.30 -1.81 -11.65
CA SER A 60 -2.13 -1.96 -10.21
C SER A 60 -2.69 -3.30 -9.72
N GLU A 61 -2.04 -3.95 -8.77
CA GLU A 61 -2.62 -5.08 -8.07
C GLU A 61 -3.55 -4.57 -6.96
N ILE A 62 -4.81 -4.94 -7.02
CA ILE A 62 -5.81 -4.57 -6.03
C ILE A 62 -6.54 -5.84 -5.59
N PRO A 63 -6.48 -6.23 -4.31
CA PRO A 63 -6.12 -5.39 -3.14
C PRO A 63 -4.68 -5.57 -2.62
N TYR A 64 -4.00 -4.46 -2.33
CA TYR A 64 -2.74 -4.39 -1.60
C TYR A 64 -2.79 -3.27 -0.54
N ALA A 65 -3.50 -3.51 0.55
CA ALA A 65 -3.72 -2.49 1.58
C ALA A 65 -2.46 -2.24 2.46
N PRO A 66 -2.17 -0.98 2.85
CA PRO A 66 -3.00 0.23 2.76
C PRO A 66 -2.75 1.05 1.48
N MET A 67 -2.00 0.53 0.51
CA MET A 67 -1.55 1.25 -0.67
C MET A 67 -2.67 1.43 -1.68
N GLU A 68 -3.28 0.32 -2.14
CA GLU A 68 -4.46 0.29 -3.00
C GLU A 68 -5.37 -0.88 -2.63
N PHE A 69 -6.63 -0.62 -2.39
CA PHE A 69 -7.63 -1.64 -2.09
C PHE A 69 -9.04 -1.12 -2.40
N TYR A 70 -10.05 -1.98 -2.30
CA TYR A 70 -11.43 -1.59 -2.55
C TYR A 70 -12.17 -1.21 -1.27
N ASP A 71 -12.90 -0.10 -1.32
CA ASP A 71 -13.90 0.22 -0.31
C ASP A 71 -15.14 -0.70 -0.46
N LYS A 72 -16.12 -0.51 0.43
CA LYS A 72 -17.39 -1.28 0.41
C LYS A 72 -18.20 -1.11 -0.87
N ASN A 73 -17.95 -0.07 -1.65
CA ASN A 73 -18.62 0.22 -2.93
C ASN A 73 -17.77 -0.24 -4.13
N ARG A 74 -16.72 -1.01 -3.91
CA ARG A 74 -15.78 -1.46 -4.95
C ARG A 74 -15.03 -0.31 -5.63
N LYS A 75 -14.89 0.82 -4.96
CA LYS A 75 -14.07 1.93 -5.43
C LYS A 75 -12.63 1.76 -4.93
N PRO A 76 -11.60 1.91 -5.80
CA PRO A 76 -10.22 1.93 -5.35
C PRO A 76 -9.98 3.07 -4.35
N VAL A 77 -9.33 2.74 -3.24
CA VAL A 77 -8.91 3.65 -2.17
C VAL A 77 -7.55 3.20 -1.66
N GLY A 78 -6.83 4.06 -0.97
CA GLY A 78 -5.51 3.75 -0.43
C GLY A 78 -4.56 4.91 -0.60
N PHE A 79 -3.37 4.80 -0.01
CA PHE A 79 -2.36 5.86 -0.09
C PHE A 79 -1.96 6.16 -1.54
N GLU A 80 -1.66 5.13 -2.34
CA GLU A 80 -1.26 5.30 -3.74
C GLU A 80 -2.40 5.84 -4.60
N VAL A 81 -3.63 5.43 -4.33
CA VAL A 81 -4.80 5.97 -5.01
C VAL A 81 -4.95 7.47 -4.74
N ASP A 82 -4.79 7.90 -3.50
CA ASP A 82 -4.86 9.30 -3.12
C ASP A 82 -3.69 10.10 -3.71
N LEU A 83 -2.47 9.54 -3.67
CA LEU A 83 -1.26 10.16 -4.23
C LEU A 83 -1.39 10.34 -5.74
N LEU A 84 -1.82 9.30 -6.48
CA LEU A 84 -1.98 9.38 -7.94
C LEU A 84 -3.09 10.36 -8.35
N ASN A 85 -4.18 10.43 -7.59
CA ASN A 85 -5.21 11.46 -7.82
C ASN A 85 -4.65 12.88 -7.60
N ALA A 86 -3.80 13.07 -6.59
CA ALA A 86 -3.14 14.35 -6.35
C ALA A 86 -2.11 14.70 -7.44
N ILE A 87 -1.32 13.71 -7.91
CA ILE A 87 -0.42 13.86 -9.06
C ILE A 87 -1.21 14.27 -10.31
N ALA A 88 -2.31 13.56 -10.61
CA ALA A 88 -3.16 13.87 -11.75
C ALA A 88 -3.76 15.29 -11.66
N ALA A 89 -4.18 15.72 -10.48
CA ALA A 89 -4.66 17.07 -10.25
C ALA A 89 -3.57 18.12 -10.52
N LYS A 90 -2.30 17.90 -10.09
CA LYS A 90 -1.15 18.74 -10.43
C LYS A 90 -0.90 18.83 -11.93
N LEU A 91 -1.14 17.73 -12.65
CA LEU A 91 -0.98 17.65 -14.11
C LEU A 91 -2.18 18.21 -14.89
N GLY A 92 -3.31 18.51 -14.23
CA GLY A 92 -4.54 18.92 -14.90
C GLY A 92 -5.23 17.79 -15.67
N THR A 93 -5.09 16.53 -15.22
CA THR A 93 -5.69 15.33 -15.80
C THR A 93 -6.36 14.46 -14.74
N LYS A 94 -6.68 13.21 -15.06
CA LYS A 94 -7.25 12.20 -14.17
C LYS A 94 -6.44 10.91 -14.26
N VAL A 95 -6.68 9.99 -13.35
CA VAL A 95 -6.17 8.60 -13.40
C VAL A 95 -7.33 7.61 -13.38
N GLU A 96 -7.15 6.47 -14.02
CA GLU A 96 -8.04 5.31 -13.95
C GLU A 96 -7.23 4.09 -13.56
N PHE A 97 -7.62 3.43 -12.46
CA PHE A 97 -6.97 2.23 -11.95
C PHE A 97 -7.56 0.98 -12.60
N HIS A 98 -6.68 0.09 -13.05
CA HIS A 98 -7.02 -1.19 -13.64
C HIS A 98 -6.35 -2.31 -12.85
N GLU A 99 -7.18 -3.15 -12.21
CA GLU A 99 -6.72 -4.30 -11.45
C GLU A 99 -6.09 -5.34 -12.38
N GLN A 100 -4.92 -5.83 -11.99
CA GLN A 100 -4.25 -6.96 -12.64
C GLN A 100 -3.23 -7.60 -11.69
N ALA A 101 -2.76 -8.81 -12.01
CA ALA A 101 -1.72 -9.48 -11.24
C ALA A 101 -0.40 -8.69 -11.30
N PHE A 102 0.32 -8.62 -10.18
CA PHE A 102 1.54 -7.82 -10.02
C PHE A 102 2.61 -8.15 -11.08
N ASP A 103 2.85 -9.44 -11.33
CA ASP A 103 3.84 -9.94 -12.29
C ASP A 103 3.55 -9.54 -13.74
N THR A 104 2.32 -9.13 -14.06
CA THR A 104 1.90 -8.73 -15.41
C THR A 104 1.96 -7.23 -15.66
N ILE A 105 2.17 -6.40 -14.61
CA ILE A 105 2.07 -4.93 -14.72
C ILE A 105 3.09 -4.38 -15.72
N ILE A 106 4.35 -4.78 -15.65
CA ILE A 106 5.40 -4.26 -16.55
C ILE A 106 5.10 -4.63 -18.01
N ALA A 107 4.67 -5.87 -18.26
CA ALA A 107 4.30 -6.32 -19.61
C ALA A 107 3.10 -5.53 -20.17
N SER A 108 2.15 -5.14 -19.31
CA SER A 108 1.00 -4.34 -19.73
C SER A 108 1.37 -2.91 -20.15
N LEU A 109 2.39 -2.31 -19.51
CA LEU A 109 2.96 -1.04 -19.97
C LEU A 109 3.67 -1.20 -21.32
N GLN A 110 4.48 -2.26 -21.48
CA GLN A 110 5.19 -2.53 -22.71
C GLN A 110 4.26 -2.75 -23.91
N SER A 111 3.08 -3.34 -23.67
CA SER A 111 2.04 -3.52 -24.70
C SER A 111 1.20 -2.25 -24.95
N GLY A 112 1.39 -1.19 -24.18
CA GLY A 112 0.60 0.05 -24.27
C GLY A 112 -0.79 -0.05 -23.67
N LYS A 113 -1.10 -1.11 -22.92
CA LYS A 113 -2.39 -1.27 -22.22
C LYS A 113 -2.53 -0.25 -21.08
N HIS A 114 -1.45 0.04 -20.37
CA HIS A 114 -1.40 1.02 -19.30
C HIS A 114 -0.29 2.04 -19.52
N ASP A 115 -0.49 3.24 -18.95
CA ASP A 115 0.47 4.35 -19.04
C ASP A 115 1.44 4.33 -17.84
N LEU A 116 0.98 3.88 -16.69
CA LEU A 116 1.68 3.88 -15.40
C LEU A 116 1.60 2.52 -14.70
N ALA A 117 2.68 2.16 -14.00
CA ALA A 117 2.73 1.07 -13.03
C ALA A 117 2.75 1.66 -11.62
N VAL A 118 1.73 1.37 -10.82
CA VAL A 118 1.65 1.80 -9.42
C VAL A 118 1.04 0.67 -8.60
N SER A 119 1.86 0.02 -7.79
CA SER A 119 1.49 -1.11 -6.95
C SER A 119 2.63 -1.39 -5.97
N SER A 120 2.98 -0.43 -5.14
CA SER A 120 4.16 -0.46 -4.27
C SER A 120 5.42 -0.97 -4.99
N MET A 121 5.54 -0.65 -6.28
CA MET A 121 6.56 -1.24 -7.12
C MET A 121 7.94 -0.66 -6.79
N SER A 122 8.83 -1.52 -6.27
CA SER A 122 10.19 -1.14 -5.93
C SER A 122 10.98 -0.71 -7.16
N ASP A 123 11.68 0.42 -7.04
CA ASP A 123 12.67 0.90 -7.98
C ASP A 123 13.94 0.02 -7.89
N THR A 124 14.03 -1.00 -8.73
CA THR A 124 15.20 -1.89 -8.81
C THR A 124 15.98 -1.66 -10.09
N VAL A 125 17.31 -1.88 -10.02
CA VAL A 125 18.18 -1.75 -11.20
C VAL A 125 17.73 -2.64 -12.36
N GLU A 126 17.13 -3.79 -12.06
CA GLU A 126 16.59 -4.69 -13.08
C GLU A 126 15.38 -4.06 -13.79
N ARG A 127 14.40 -3.57 -13.03
CA ARG A 127 13.21 -2.91 -13.57
C ARG A 127 13.55 -1.62 -14.30
N GLN A 128 14.58 -0.90 -13.83
CA GLN A 128 15.10 0.30 -14.48
C GLN A 128 15.63 0.04 -15.91
N ARG A 129 15.83 -1.19 -16.34
CA ARG A 129 16.20 -1.49 -17.74
C ARG A 129 15.07 -1.13 -18.72
N VAL A 130 13.83 -1.17 -18.27
CA VAL A 130 12.63 -0.94 -19.12
C VAL A 130 11.76 0.23 -18.65
N LEU A 131 11.79 0.53 -17.37
CA LEU A 131 11.00 1.62 -16.75
C LEU A 131 11.92 2.73 -16.22
N ASP A 132 11.38 3.94 -16.15
CA ASP A 132 11.83 4.96 -15.21
C ASP A 132 10.89 4.96 -14.00
N PHE A 133 11.44 5.11 -12.81
CA PHE A 133 10.69 5.23 -11.56
C PHE A 133 10.75 6.66 -11.04
N VAL A 134 9.59 7.24 -10.75
CA VAL A 134 9.52 8.49 -9.98
C VAL A 134 9.26 8.12 -8.53
N ASP A 135 10.29 8.22 -7.71
CA ASP A 135 10.26 7.75 -6.33
C ASP A 135 9.42 8.68 -5.45
N TYR A 136 8.52 8.07 -4.70
CA TYR A 136 7.62 8.77 -3.76
C TYR A 136 7.59 8.14 -2.38
N PHE A 137 8.27 7.01 -2.16
CA PHE A 137 8.20 6.26 -0.91
C PHE A 137 9.49 5.47 -0.69
N GLN A 138 9.85 5.21 0.57
CA GLN A 138 10.99 4.40 0.94
C GLN A 138 10.59 3.43 2.04
N GLY A 139 10.75 2.13 1.81
CA GLY A 139 10.40 1.09 2.77
C GLY A 139 11.29 -0.14 2.65
N GLY A 140 11.27 -0.98 3.66
CA GLY A 140 11.90 -2.29 3.67
C GLY A 140 10.86 -3.40 3.72
N ALA A 141 11.31 -4.66 3.78
CA ALA A 141 10.43 -5.81 3.99
C ALA A 141 10.32 -6.17 5.47
N SER A 142 9.17 -6.70 5.87
CA SER A 142 8.92 -7.18 7.22
C SER A 142 8.21 -8.53 7.20
N LEU A 143 8.41 -9.30 8.26
CA LEU A 143 7.80 -10.61 8.42
C LEU A 143 6.49 -10.50 9.21
N ILE A 144 5.44 -11.12 8.70
CA ILE A 144 4.25 -11.46 9.48
C ILE A 144 4.14 -12.97 9.65
N VAL A 145 3.66 -13.37 10.81
CA VAL A 145 3.45 -14.76 11.22
C VAL A 145 2.03 -14.95 11.75
N GLN A 146 1.60 -16.17 11.99
CA GLN A 146 0.35 -16.40 12.70
C GLN A 146 0.37 -15.71 14.08
N ALA A 147 -0.78 -15.20 14.50
CA ALA A 147 -0.93 -14.55 15.80
C ALA A 147 -0.41 -15.45 16.94
N GLY A 148 0.27 -14.84 17.89
CA GLY A 148 0.95 -15.55 18.97
C GLY A 148 2.29 -16.17 18.59
N ASN A 149 2.73 -16.05 17.35
CA ASN A 149 4.03 -16.51 16.85
C ASN A 149 4.39 -17.95 17.31
N PRO A 150 3.58 -18.95 16.95
CA PRO A 150 3.73 -20.32 17.48
C PRO A 150 5.07 -20.97 17.12
N LYS A 151 5.74 -20.47 16.07
CA LYS A 151 7.06 -20.95 15.64
C LYS A 151 8.22 -20.13 16.19
N LYS A 152 7.94 -19.12 17.04
CA LYS A 152 8.94 -18.26 17.70
C LYS A 152 9.92 -17.61 16.71
N VAL A 153 9.40 -17.16 15.56
CA VAL A 153 10.20 -16.46 14.56
C VAL A 153 10.64 -15.09 15.12
N THR A 154 11.93 -14.82 15.11
CA THR A 154 12.51 -13.55 15.60
C THR A 154 13.10 -12.68 14.50
N GLY A 155 13.22 -13.21 13.28
CA GLY A 155 13.78 -12.52 12.13
C GLY A 155 14.18 -13.50 11.03
N LEU A 156 14.75 -13.01 9.94
CA LEU A 156 15.18 -13.84 8.79
C LEU A 156 16.14 -14.95 9.18
N GLY A 157 17.07 -14.69 10.11
CA GLY A 157 18.05 -15.69 10.58
C GLY A 157 17.43 -16.90 11.31
N GLY A 158 16.20 -16.76 11.80
CA GLY A 158 15.42 -17.83 12.45
C GLY A 158 14.64 -18.72 11.49
N LEU A 159 14.70 -18.48 10.18
CA LEU A 159 13.87 -19.14 9.17
C LEU A 159 14.59 -20.25 8.40
N CYS A 160 15.84 -20.56 8.75
CA CYS A 160 16.58 -21.65 8.10
C CYS A 160 15.83 -22.99 8.18
N GLY A 161 15.62 -23.64 7.02
CA GLY A 161 14.84 -24.88 6.89
C GLY A 161 13.32 -24.68 6.92
N ALA A 162 12.83 -23.47 7.08
CA ALA A 162 11.39 -23.18 7.08
C ALA A 162 10.88 -22.86 5.67
N THR A 163 9.56 -23.03 5.47
CA THR A 163 8.85 -22.50 4.31
C THR A 163 8.37 -21.09 4.63
N VAL A 164 8.78 -20.13 3.81
CA VAL A 164 8.40 -18.71 3.88
C VAL A 164 7.72 -18.33 2.60
N THR A 165 6.60 -17.64 2.68
CA THR A 165 5.89 -17.17 1.49
C THR A 165 6.18 -15.70 1.21
N THR A 166 6.05 -15.33 -0.05
CA THR A 166 6.06 -13.95 -0.56
C THR A 166 5.26 -13.90 -1.85
N GLU A 167 5.02 -12.70 -2.35
CA GLU A 167 4.38 -12.51 -3.65
C GLU A 167 5.37 -12.81 -4.78
N ALA A 168 4.87 -13.44 -5.85
CA ALA A 168 5.68 -13.75 -7.03
C ALA A 168 6.10 -12.46 -7.77
N ALA A 169 7.33 -12.47 -8.32
CA ALA A 169 7.94 -11.33 -9.00
C ALA A 169 8.15 -10.08 -8.11
N SER A 170 7.88 -10.17 -6.81
CA SER A 170 8.24 -9.13 -5.85
C SER A 170 9.73 -9.15 -5.54
N TRP A 171 10.27 -8.05 -5.03
CA TRP A 171 11.68 -7.96 -4.65
C TRP A 171 12.03 -8.77 -3.39
N GLU A 172 11.04 -9.10 -2.59
CA GLU A 172 11.17 -9.97 -1.41
C GLU A 172 11.63 -11.39 -1.76
N VAL A 173 11.41 -11.83 -3.00
CA VAL A 173 11.96 -13.10 -3.51
C VAL A 173 13.49 -13.08 -3.41
N ASP A 174 14.13 -11.96 -3.79
CA ASP A 174 15.58 -11.82 -3.73
C ASP A 174 16.08 -11.69 -2.28
N VAL A 175 15.35 -10.99 -1.41
CA VAL A 175 15.63 -10.93 0.03
C VAL A 175 15.63 -12.34 0.62
N LEU A 176 14.60 -13.16 0.34
CA LEU A 176 14.54 -14.55 0.81
C LEU A 176 15.65 -15.42 0.23
N LYS A 177 16.03 -15.20 -1.01
CA LYS A 177 17.16 -15.88 -1.64
C LYS A 177 18.49 -15.55 -0.93
N GLY A 178 18.73 -14.28 -0.60
CA GLY A 178 19.88 -13.84 0.17
C GLY A 178 19.91 -14.46 1.58
N ALA A 179 18.76 -14.44 2.28
CA ALA A 179 18.62 -15.06 3.59
C ALA A 179 18.82 -16.59 3.54
N SER A 180 18.32 -17.26 2.49
CA SER A 180 18.52 -18.69 2.27
C SER A 180 19.99 -19.03 2.05
N LYS A 181 20.71 -18.21 1.27
CA LYS A 181 22.16 -18.35 1.10
C LYS A 181 22.89 -18.22 2.43
N THR A 182 22.54 -17.25 3.25
CA THR A 182 23.12 -17.08 4.59
C THR A 182 22.92 -18.33 5.46
N CYS A 183 21.76 -18.98 5.37
CA CYS A 183 21.51 -20.24 6.06
C CYS A 183 22.46 -21.35 5.57
N THR A 184 22.60 -21.53 4.28
CA THR A 184 23.44 -22.58 3.70
C THR A 184 24.93 -22.35 3.93
N ASP A 185 25.40 -21.12 3.86
CA ASP A 185 26.78 -20.74 4.19
C ASP A 185 27.12 -21.04 5.68
N ALA A 186 26.11 -21.00 6.55
CA ALA A 186 26.23 -21.38 7.97
C ALA A 186 26.01 -22.89 8.21
N GLY A 187 25.95 -23.73 7.18
CA GLY A 187 25.73 -25.17 7.29
C GLY A 187 24.30 -25.58 7.72
N LYS A 188 23.34 -24.66 7.63
CA LYS A 188 21.93 -24.92 7.96
C LYS A 188 21.12 -25.24 6.69
N ALA A 189 19.91 -25.78 6.87
CA ALA A 189 19.01 -26.02 5.76
C ALA A 189 18.55 -24.69 5.11
N ALA A 190 18.41 -24.71 3.78
CA ALA A 190 17.92 -23.56 3.00
C ALA A 190 16.48 -23.16 3.41
N ILE A 191 16.15 -21.90 3.25
CA ILE A 191 14.76 -21.44 3.29
C ILE A 191 14.05 -21.94 2.02
N THR A 192 12.85 -22.51 2.16
CA THR A 192 11.98 -22.83 1.04
C THR A 192 11.09 -21.63 0.76
N THR A 193 11.34 -20.92 -0.34
CA THR A 193 10.50 -19.80 -0.76
C THR A 193 9.27 -20.31 -1.49
N LEU A 194 8.08 -19.98 -0.98
CA LEU A 194 6.79 -20.22 -1.62
C LEU A 194 6.29 -18.90 -2.20
N ALA A 195 6.67 -18.63 -3.46
CA ALA A 195 6.19 -17.45 -4.20
C ALA A 195 4.76 -17.71 -4.70
N LEU A 196 3.82 -16.84 -4.33
CA LEU A 196 2.40 -16.97 -4.63
C LEU A 196 1.90 -15.83 -5.51
N PRO A 197 0.80 -16.02 -6.26
CA PRO A 197 0.35 -15.05 -7.27
C PRO A 197 -0.08 -13.69 -6.70
N SER A 198 -0.45 -13.61 -5.41
CA SER A 198 -0.94 -12.39 -4.79
C SER A 198 -0.57 -12.30 -3.31
N ASP A 199 -0.58 -11.05 -2.77
CA ASP A 199 -0.48 -10.77 -1.33
C ASP A 199 -1.52 -11.57 -0.52
N VAL A 200 -2.76 -11.63 -1.01
CA VAL A 200 -3.85 -12.36 -0.34
C VAL A 200 -3.57 -13.87 -0.26
N ASP A 201 -3.02 -14.46 -1.31
CA ASP A 201 -2.66 -15.88 -1.32
C ASP A 201 -1.51 -16.16 -0.35
N ALA A 202 -0.52 -15.26 -0.28
CA ALA A 202 0.59 -15.35 0.67
C ALA A 202 0.10 -15.29 2.13
N GLN A 203 -0.81 -14.36 2.46
CA GLN A 203 -1.45 -14.28 3.77
C GLN A 203 -2.23 -15.57 4.09
N ASN A 204 -3.00 -16.09 3.14
CA ASN A 204 -3.76 -17.31 3.32
C ASN A 204 -2.87 -18.55 3.55
N ALA A 205 -1.70 -18.62 2.90
CA ALA A 205 -0.73 -19.70 3.13
C ALA A 205 -0.21 -19.71 4.57
N VAL A 206 0.10 -18.53 5.14
CA VAL A 206 0.48 -18.43 6.57
C VAL A 206 -0.68 -18.83 7.48
N ARG A 207 -1.89 -18.33 7.24
CA ARG A 207 -3.07 -18.70 8.04
C ARG A 207 -3.35 -20.19 8.03
N ALA A 208 -3.15 -20.84 6.88
CA ALA A 208 -3.35 -22.29 6.73
C ALA A 208 -2.17 -23.13 7.28
N GLY A 209 -1.10 -22.50 7.76
CA GLY A 209 0.10 -23.19 8.25
C GLY A 209 0.95 -23.83 7.14
N LYS A 210 0.73 -23.46 5.87
CA LYS A 210 1.53 -23.90 4.71
C LYS A 210 2.89 -23.20 4.68
N ALA A 211 2.97 -22.00 5.25
CA ALA A 211 4.20 -21.24 5.45
C ALA A 211 4.29 -20.76 6.90
N VAL A 212 5.52 -20.64 7.41
CA VAL A 212 5.79 -20.17 8.79
C VAL A 212 5.63 -18.67 8.90
N ALA A 213 6.02 -17.95 7.85
CA ALA A 213 5.98 -16.50 7.77
C ALA A 213 5.66 -16.05 6.32
N TYR A 214 5.20 -14.81 6.20
CA TYR A 214 5.09 -14.06 4.97
C TYR A 214 6.01 -12.85 5.05
N LEU A 215 6.91 -12.69 4.08
CA LEU A 215 7.75 -11.51 3.90
C LEU A 215 7.06 -10.59 2.90
N SER A 216 6.76 -9.37 3.32
CA SER A 216 6.04 -8.35 2.55
C SER A 216 6.62 -6.97 2.85
N ASP A 217 6.28 -5.99 2.06
CA ASP A 217 6.58 -4.58 2.36
C ASP A 217 6.18 -4.21 3.79
N SER A 218 7.02 -3.47 4.50
CA SER A 218 6.83 -3.17 5.92
C SER A 218 5.51 -2.44 6.21
N GLN A 219 5.06 -1.54 5.33
CA GLN A 219 3.79 -0.84 5.48
C GLN A 219 2.58 -1.80 5.32
N ALA A 220 2.64 -2.73 4.36
CA ALA A 220 1.58 -3.72 4.15
C ALA A 220 1.56 -4.76 5.28
N ALA A 221 2.72 -5.24 5.70
CA ALA A 221 2.88 -6.17 6.82
C ALA A 221 2.32 -5.59 8.12
N ALA A 222 2.68 -4.34 8.46
CA ALA A 222 2.19 -3.67 9.66
C ALA A 222 0.68 -3.43 9.63
N TYR A 223 0.15 -3.01 8.47
CA TYR A 223 -1.29 -2.82 8.29
C TYR A 223 -2.04 -4.14 8.42
N THR A 224 -1.61 -5.18 7.72
CA THR A 224 -2.21 -6.52 7.75
C THR A 224 -2.24 -7.11 9.15
N ALA A 225 -1.14 -7.03 9.89
CA ALA A 225 -1.08 -7.50 11.28
C ALA A 225 -2.10 -6.77 12.17
N LYS A 226 -2.34 -5.48 11.92
CA LYS A 226 -3.28 -4.66 12.70
C LYS A 226 -4.74 -4.93 12.35
N VAL A 227 -5.08 -5.15 11.08
CA VAL A 227 -6.49 -5.17 10.63
C VAL A 227 -7.04 -6.55 10.35
N ALA A 228 -6.23 -7.51 9.90
CA ALA A 228 -6.69 -8.84 9.52
C ALA A 228 -7.31 -9.57 10.71
N GLY A 229 -8.60 -9.95 10.55
CA GLY A 229 -9.36 -10.54 11.66
C GLY A 229 -9.44 -9.63 12.90
N LYS A 230 -9.44 -8.31 12.73
CA LYS A 230 -9.36 -7.32 13.81
C LYS A 230 -8.09 -7.50 14.66
N GLY A 231 -6.94 -7.76 14.02
CA GLY A 231 -5.64 -7.98 14.65
C GLY A 231 -5.47 -9.39 15.27
N LYS A 232 -6.33 -10.35 14.91
CA LYS A 232 -6.31 -11.70 15.51
C LYS A 232 -5.63 -12.76 14.63
N TYR A 233 -5.36 -12.47 13.35
CA TYR A 233 -4.85 -13.50 12.45
C TYR A 233 -3.33 -13.49 12.36
N PHE A 234 -2.72 -12.32 12.43
CA PHE A 234 -1.29 -12.17 12.22
C PHE A 234 -0.63 -11.35 13.32
N GLN A 235 0.67 -11.55 13.44
CA GLN A 235 1.57 -10.77 14.28
C GLN A 235 2.75 -10.32 13.44
N LEU A 236 3.08 -9.01 13.51
CA LEU A 236 4.32 -8.48 12.94
C LEU A 236 5.51 -8.98 13.77
N VAL A 237 6.54 -9.48 13.11
CA VAL A 237 7.80 -9.84 13.75
C VAL A 237 8.63 -8.56 13.87
N VAL A 238 9.01 -8.22 15.10
CA VAL A 238 9.94 -7.12 15.37
C VAL A 238 11.34 -7.72 15.46
N ASP A 239 12.17 -7.46 14.43
CA ASP A 239 13.58 -7.84 14.44
C ASP A 239 14.43 -6.65 14.89
N PRO A 240 15.12 -6.72 16.03
CA PRO A 240 15.98 -5.63 16.49
C PRO A 240 17.14 -5.31 15.54
N ALA A 241 17.54 -6.27 14.69
CA ALA A 241 18.58 -6.07 13.68
C ALA A 241 18.06 -5.33 12.43
N ALA A 242 16.74 -5.25 12.25
CA ALA A 242 16.10 -4.58 11.11
C ALA A 242 14.86 -3.79 11.58
N PRO A 243 15.04 -2.76 12.42
CA PRO A 243 13.92 -2.03 13.03
C PRO A 243 13.03 -1.30 12.02
N ASN A 244 13.56 -0.99 10.82
CA ASN A 244 12.85 -0.34 9.70
C ASN A 244 12.52 -1.32 8.56
N GLY A 245 12.58 -2.62 8.82
CA GLY A 245 12.48 -3.67 7.81
C GLY A 245 13.81 -4.02 7.16
N TYR A 246 13.82 -5.13 6.43
CA TYR A 246 14.99 -5.64 5.71
C TYR A 246 15.14 -4.91 4.38
N GLU A 247 16.40 -4.65 3.98
CA GLU A 247 16.79 -4.14 2.65
C GLU A 247 15.93 -2.96 2.17
N SER A 248 15.85 -1.88 2.98
CA SER A 248 15.06 -0.68 2.63
C SER A 248 15.43 -0.13 1.25
N GLY A 249 14.43 0.02 0.38
CA GLY A 249 14.54 0.51 -0.98
C GLY A 249 13.55 1.62 -1.31
N LEU A 250 13.68 2.18 -2.51
CA LEU A 250 12.76 3.18 -3.04
C LEU A 250 11.61 2.50 -3.78
N ILE A 251 10.44 3.10 -3.68
CA ILE A 251 9.20 2.71 -4.36
C ILE A 251 8.76 3.89 -5.22
N GLY A 252 8.39 3.64 -6.45
CA GLY A 252 8.11 4.69 -7.40
C GLY A 252 6.97 4.42 -8.38
N VAL A 253 6.50 5.48 -9.01
CA VAL A 253 5.62 5.39 -10.18
C VAL A 253 6.45 4.93 -11.37
N GLY A 254 6.18 3.72 -11.87
CA GLY A 254 6.84 3.16 -13.05
C GLY A 254 6.26 3.75 -14.35
N VAL A 255 7.13 4.20 -15.23
CA VAL A 255 6.82 4.76 -16.56
C VAL A 255 7.73 4.13 -17.58
N LEU A 256 7.25 3.73 -18.76
CA LEU A 256 8.14 3.25 -19.82
C LEU A 256 9.20 4.30 -20.17
N LYS A 257 10.46 3.90 -20.30
CA LYS A 257 11.57 4.79 -20.67
C LYS A 257 11.30 5.59 -21.96
N ALA A 258 10.55 4.99 -22.89
CA ALA A 258 10.12 5.68 -24.12
C ALA A 258 9.22 6.92 -23.86
N ASN A 259 8.61 7.00 -22.68
CA ASN A 259 7.73 8.10 -22.26
C ASN A 259 8.41 9.06 -21.27
N SER A 260 9.70 9.37 -21.45
CA SER A 260 10.50 10.21 -20.55
C SER A 260 9.87 11.59 -20.26
N GLY A 261 9.08 12.14 -21.19
CA GLY A 261 8.28 13.35 -20.96
C GLY A 261 7.21 13.15 -19.90
N LEU A 262 6.56 11.98 -19.84
CA LEU A 262 5.61 11.63 -18.79
C LEU A 262 6.32 11.43 -17.44
N THR A 263 7.47 10.75 -17.43
CA THR A 263 8.34 10.64 -16.24
C THR A 263 8.65 12.03 -15.67
N LYS A 264 9.06 12.98 -16.55
CA LYS A 264 9.37 14.35 -16.11
C LYS A 264 8.16 15.08 -15.56
N ALA A 265 7.00 14.96 -16.17
CA ALA A 265 5.76 15.58 -15.70
C ALA A 265 5.37 15.05 -14.31
N ILE A 266 5.41 13.72 -14.10
CA ILE A 266 5.12 13.10 -12.81
C ILE A 266 6.14 13.54 -11.75
N GLN A 267 7.44 13.57 -12.07
CA GLN A 267 8.47 14.05 -11.14
C GLN A 267 8.18 15.48 -10.67
N LEU A 268 7.82 16.39 -11.57
CA LEU A 268 7.48 17.74 -11.20
C LEU A 268 6.20 17.82 -10.35
N ALA A 269 5.21 16.98 -10.63
CA ALA A 269 3.99 16.88 -9.83
C ALA A 269 4.27 16.40 -8.41
N VAL A 270 5.05 15.31 -8.25
CA VAL A 270 5.44 14.79 -6.93
C VAL A 270 6.26 15.84 -6.16
N ALA A 271 7.23 16.50 -6.81
CA ALA A 271 8.02 17.57 -6.19
C ALA A 271 7.12 18.74 -5.73
N SER A 272 6.11 19.10 -6.51
CA SER A 272 5.13 20.13 -6.14
C SER A 272 4.29 19.71 -4.92
N LEU A 273 3.83 18.44 -4.85
CA LEU A 273 3.09 17.91 -3.71
C LEU A 273 3.93 17.85 -2.43
N ILE A 274 5.23 17.57 -2.54
CA ILE A 274 6.18 17.62 -1.41
C ILE A 274 6.32 19.07 -0.94
N SER A 275 6.53 20.00 -1.87
CA SER A 275 6.78 21.42 -1.57
C SER A 275 5.59 22.12 -0.91
N ASP A 276 4.36 21.81 -1.32
CA ASP A 276 3.15 22.45 -0.78
C ASP A 276 2.55 21.73 0.44
N GLY A 277 3.20 20.64 0.87
CA GLY A 277 2.82 19.84 2.05
C GLY A 277 1.65 18.88 1.82
N THR A 278 1.10 18.78 0.60
CA THR A 278 0.04 17.81 0.28
C THR A 278 0.53 16.37 0.49
N TYR A 279 1.73 16.06 0.01
CA TYR A 279 2.34 14.74 0.20
C TYR A 279 2.42 14.34 1.69
N THR A 280 2.87 15.24 2.55
CA THR A 280 2.95 15.00 4.00
C THR A 280 1.55 14.78 4.62
N LYS A 281 0.53 15.51 4.13
CA LYS A 281 -0.86 15.30 4.59
C LYS A 281 -1.38 13.91 4.21
N LEU A 282 -1.08 13.44 3.00
CA LEU A 282 -1.46 12.11 2.54
C LEU A 282 -0.78 11.02 3.38
N LEU A 283 0.52 11.11 3.63
CA LEU A 283 1.22 10.18 4.51
C LEU A 283 0.60 10.11 5.91
N LYS A 284 0.32 11.27 6.52
CA LYS A 284 -0.34 11.35 7.83
C LYS A 284 -1.72 10.70 7.84
N GLN A 285 -2.51 10.90 6.80
CA GLN A 285 -3.85 10.30 6.68
C GLN A 285 -3.79 8.77 6.74
N TRP A 286 -2.73 8.19 6.18
CA TRP A 286 -2.52 6.74 6.12
C TRP A 286 -1.58 6.20 7.21
N ASN A 287 -1.04 7.05 8.10
CA ASN A 287 -0.04 6.72 9.13
C ASN A 287 1.24 6.12 8.52
N LEU A 288 1.73 6.75 7.46
CA LEU A 288 2.89 6.30 6.66
C LEU A 288 4.06 7.31 6.68
N GLU A 289 4.10 8.24 7.65
CA GLU A 289 5.09 9.32 7.69
C GLU A 289 6.55 8.82 7.77
N SER A 290 6.76 7.66 8.40
CA SER A 290 8.08 7.06 8.53
C SER A 290 8.69 6.58 7.20
N PHE A 291 7.88 6.48 6.16
CA PHE A 291 8.28 6.02 4.83
C PHE A 291 8.47 7.19 3.85
N ALA A 292 8.44 8.43 4.32
CA ALA A 292 8.52 9.61 3.49
C ALA A 292 9.88 9.74 2.79
N VAL A 293 9.86 10.17 1.52
CA VAL A 293 11.06 10.65 0.82
C VAL A 293 11.18 12.17 0.91
N ALA A 294 12.39 12.67 0.99
CA ALA A 294 12.65 14.12 1.08
C ALA A 294 12.46 14.84 -0.27
N LYS A 295 12.58 14.13 -1.37
CA LYS A 295 12.49 14.66 -2.74
C LYS A 295 12.06 13.61 -3.74
N ALA A 296 11.41 14.03 -4.82
CA ALA A 296 11.09 13.18 -5.96
C ALA A 296 12.36 12.91 -6.79
N THR A 297 12.94 11.73 -6.65
CA THR A 297 14.04 11.27 -7.51
C THR A 297 13.51 10.50 -8.71
N VAL A 298 14.33 10.36 -9.73
CA VAL A 298 14.08 9.44 -10.85
C VAL A 298 15.17 8.40 -10.83
N ASN A 299 14.79 7.12 -10.76
CA ASN A 299 15.74 6.00 -10.70
C ASN A 299 16.73 6.20 -9.54
N GLY A 300 16.22 6.44 -8.35
CA GLY A 300 17.02 6.79 -7.17
C GLY A 300 17.85 5.62 -6.65
N THR A 301 17.38 4.39 -6.82
CA THR A 301 18.14 3.17 -6.52
C THR A 301 19.32 3.05 -7.48
N LYS A 302 20.52 2.84 -6.92
CA LYS A 302 21.76 2.66 -7.65
C LYS A 302 22.27 1.23 -7.48
N SER A 303 23.05 0.76 -8.46
CA SER A 303 23.76 -0.53 -8.40
C SER A 303 24.77 -0.60 -7.28
#